data_7ef6c62f13da587a6e8747beadd8e07f
#
_entry.id   7ef6c62f13da587a6e8747beadd8e07f
#
_cell.length_a   1.000
_cell.length_b   1.000
_cell.length_c   1.000
_cell.angle_alpha   90.00
_cell.angle_beta   90.00
_cell.angle_gamma   90.00
#
_symmetry.space_group_name_H-M   'P 1'
#
loop_
_entity.id
_entity.type
_entity.pdbx_description
1 polymer ?
#
loop_
_entity_poly.entity_id
_entity_poly.type
_entity_poly.pdbx_seq_one_letter_code
_entity_poly.pdbx_strand_id
1 'polypeptide(L)'
;MKRNLIWLLSAMLTCGLMLTSCSDDDDKAPAPAEQVVLNCVKPDYLKTGDKVALISPSYFTPMENVEKTAALLRSWGLEPVIGPNVGKKVDGQYAGTVDERVSDVRWALEDPTIKAIICNRGGYGTIQLIGQLSLAELKASPKWLVGFSDITTLHGLLTRAGVMSVHGTMSSFLAKGGTDETSTLMRDLLLGQVPCYEVPTHKYNIQGHASGVLVGGNICTFVPNLGSQADATKGKDLILFVEEVEESMHNIDRQMRILKMNGVLDRCKGIVLGGISL
;
A
#
# COMPACT_ATOMS: atom_id res chain seq x y z
N MET A 1 50.35 -24.88 -36.26
CA MET A 1 49.89 -25.96 -35.39
C MET A 1 48.36 -26.00 -35.43
N LYS A 2 47.88 -26.99 -36.16
CA LYS A 2 46.44 -27.30 -36.34
C LYS A 2 45.99 -28.18 -35.20
N ARG A 3 44.83 -27.88 -34.59
CA ARG A 3 43.90 -28.81 -33.93
C ARG A 3 43.05 -28.05 -32.95
N ASN A 4 41.77 -28.12 -33.19
CA ASN A 4 40.58 -28.12 -32.30
C ASN A 4 39.47 -27.21 -32.84
N LEU A 5 38.98 -27.56 -34.03
CA LEU A 5 37.79 -26.98 -34.61
C LEU A 5 36.85 -28.07 -35.11
N ILE A 6 36.54 -29.10 -34.32
CA ILE A 6 35.67 -30.22 -34.72
C ILE A 6 34.72 -30.69 -33.58
N TRP A 7 34.31 -29.86 -32.66
CA TRP A 7 33.34 -30.27 -31.62
C TRP A 7 32.15 -29.34 -31.43
N LEU A 8 31.80 -28.56 -32.46
CA LEU A 8 30.65 -27.65 -32.40
C LEU A 8 29.57 -27.93 -33.45
N LEU A 9 29.55 -29.11 -34.06
CA LEU A 9 28.61 -29.45 -35.13
C LEU A 9 27.82 -30.75 -34.88
N SER A 10 27.69 -31.24 -33.64
CA SER A 10 26.98 -32.48 -33.34
C SER A 10 25.85 -32.35 -32.30
N ALA A 11 25.35 -31.13 -32.02
CA ALA A 11 24.23 -30.93 -31.08
C ALA A 11 23.02 -30.22 -31.70
N MET A 12 22.87 -30.24 -33.02
CA MET A 12 21.75 -29.62 -33.73
C MET A 12 21.00 -30.60 -34.65
N LEU A 13 20.77 -31.82 -34.23
CA LEU A 13 19.95 -32.74 -35.05
C LEU A 13 19.14 -33.74 -34.22
N THR A 14 18.40 -33.31 -33.20
CA THR A 14 17.29 -34.11 -32.64
C THR A 14 16.25 -33.21 -31.95
N CYS A 15 15.80 -32.18 -32.61
CA CYS A 15 14.55 -31.49 -32.20
C CYS A 15 13.74 -31.18 -33.46
N GLY A 16 13.46 -32.22 -34.19
CA GLY A 16 12.58 -32.21 -35.34
C GLY A 16 11.29 -32.91 -35.00
N LEU A 17 10.18 -32.23 -35.26
CA LEU A 17 8.82 -32.77 -35.39
C LEU A 17 8.04 -33.03 -34.10
N MET A 18 7.53 -31.97 -33.52
CA MET A 18 6.12 -31.88 -33.12
C MET A 18 5.63 -30.44 -33.44
N LEU A 19 5.44 -30.14 -34.72
CA LEU A 19 4.54 -29.07 -35.13
C LEU A 19 3.14 -29.69 -35.07
N THR A 20 2.55 -29.71 -33.88
CA THR A 20 1.10 -29.78 -33.82
C THR A 20 0.58 -28.39 -34.20
N SER A 21 -0.11 -28.37 -35.32
CA SER A 21 -0.92 -27.23 -35.77
C SER A 21 -1.71 -26.66 -34.60
N CYS A 22 -1.35 -25.46 -34.14
CA CYS A 22 -2.29 -24.63 -33.41
C CYS A 22 -3.34 -24.24 -34.43
N SER A 23 -4.55 -24.71 -34.25
CA SER A 23 -5.74 -24.22 -34.95
C SER A 23 -5.95 -22.75 -34.57
N ASP A 24 -6.24 -21.94 -35.58
CA ASP A 24 -6.56 -20.52 -35.51
C ASP A 24 -7.90 -20.27 -34.77
N ASP A 25 -7.92 -20.41 -33.44
CA ASP A 25 -9.13 -20.16 -32.64
C ASP A 25 -8.88 -19.33 -31.37
N ASP A 26 -7.72 -18.67 -31.23
CA ASP A 26 -7.37 -17.94 -30.00
C ASP A 26 -7.19 -16.42 -30.15
N ASP A 27 -7.87 -15.77 -31.11
CA ASP A 27 -8.04 -14.32 -31.15
C ASP A 27 -9.21 -13.82 -30.25
N LYS A 28 -9.55 -14.58 -29.22
CA LYS A 28 -10.41 -14.03 -28.16
C LYS A 28 -9.54 -13.14 -27.26
N ALA A 29 -9.73 -11.82 -27.38
CA ALA A 29 -9.24 -10.88 -26.40
C ALA A 29 -9.53 -11.45 -24.99
N PRO A 30 -8.56 -11.40 -24.05
CA PRO A 30 -8.78 -11.91 -22.71
C PRO A 30 -10.06 -11.30 -22.15
N ALA A 31 -10.91 -12.14 -21.58
CA ALA A 31 -12.16 -11.69 -20.97
C ALA A 31 -11.86 -10.53 -20.04
N PRO A 32 -12.63 -9.42 -20.10
CA PRO A 32 -12.38 -8.28 -19.23
C PRO A 32 -12.35 -8.76 -17.78
N ALA A 33 -11.29 -8.41 -17.08
CA ALA A 33 -11.10 -8.80 -15.70
C ALA A 33 -12.36 -8.45 -14.89
N GLU A 34 -12.87 -9.43 -14.14
CA GLU A 34 -14.09 -9.26 -13.35
C GLU A 34 -13.94 -8.03 -12.44
N GLN A 35 -14.78 -7.04 -12.70
CA GLN A 35 -14.76 -5.79 -11.95
C GLN A 35 -15.50 -5.98 -10.63
N VAL A 36 -14.81 -5.78 -9.52
CA VAL A 36 -15.36 -5.90 -8.18
C VAL A 36 -15.94 -4.56 -7.73
N VAL A 37 -17.15 -4.56 -7.16
CA VAL A 37 -17.66 -3.38 -6.46
C VAL A 37 -16.94 -3.28 -5.11
N LEU A 38 -16.12 -2.25 -4.95
CA LEU A 38 -15.46 -1.95 -3.69
C LEU A 38 -16.43 -1.16 -2.80
N ASN A 39 -16.95 -1.82 -1.77
CA ASN A 39 -17.79 -1.19 -0.76
C ASN A 39 -17.04 -1.23 0.57
N CYS A 40 -16.34 -0.12 0.88
CA CYS A 40 -15.48 -0.05 2.03
C CYS A 40 -16.23 0.44 3.26
N VAL A 41 -16.19 -0.37 4.32
CA VAL A 41 -16.68 -0.01 5.66
C VAL A 41 -15.71 1.01 6.26
N LYS A 42 -16.26 2.09 6.77
CA LYS A 42 -15.52 3.07 7.56
C LYS A 42 -15.41 2.55 9.01
N PRO A 43 -14.19 2.38 9.56
CA PRO A 43 -14.04 2.10 10.98
C PRO A 43 -14.62 3.21 11.86
N ASP A 44 -14.96 2.89 13.10
CA ASP A 44 -15.46 3.89 14.06
C ASP A 44 -14.39 4.96 14.34
N TYR A 45 -14.83 6.19 14.53
CA TYR A 45 -13.94 7.26 14.96
C TYR A 45 -13.46 7.02 16.39
N LEU A 46 -12.22 7.43 16.65
CA LEU A 46 -11.60 7.28 17.97
C LEU A 46 -12.24 8.20 19.01
N LYS A 47 -12.22 7.74 20.24
CA LYS A 47 -12.68 8.46 21.43
C LYS A 47 -11.56 8.48 22.46
N THR A 48 -11.64 9.41 23.40
CA THR A 48 -10.72 9.45 24.54
C THR A 48 -10.69 8.10 25.26
N GLY A 49 -9.49 7.58 25.50
CA GLY A 49 -9.25 6.27 26.11
C GLY A 49 -9.16 5.11 25.11
N ASP A 50 -9.43 5.32 23.82
CA ASP A 50 -9.28 4.26 22.82
C ASP A 50 -7.82 3.84 22.64
N LYS A 51 -7.59 2.53 22.50
CA LYS A 51 -6.27 1.97 22.26
C LYS A 51 -5.85 2.11 20.81
N VAL A 52 -4.60 2.55 20.62
CA VAL A 52 -3.96 2.69 19.32
C VAL A 52 -2.69 1.86 19.29
N ALA A 53 -2.63 0.86 18.41
CA ALA A 53 -1.44 0.04 18.23
C ALA A 53 -0.37 0.80 17.43
N LEU A 54 0.88 0.72 17.88
CA LEU A 54 2.06 1.14 17.15
C LEU A 54 2.78 -0.12 16.67
N ILE A 55 2.85 -0.34 15.35
CA ILE A 55 3.50 -1.52 14.75
C ILE A 55 4.51 -1.14 13.69
N SER A 56 5.43 -2.04 13.38
CA SER A 56 6.46 -1.84 12.36
C SER A 56 6.37 -2.92 11.27
N PRO A 57 5.45 -2.80 10.29
CA PRO A 57 5.26 -3.84 9.27
C PRO A 57 6.32 -3.81 8.16
N SER A 58 7.20 -2.80 8.15
CA SER A 58 8.21 -2.52 7.13
C SER A 58 9.61 -2.41 7.74
N TYR A 59 10.25 -1.25 7.67
CA TYR A 59 11.56 -1.03 8.24
C TYR A 59 11.53 -0.75 9.75
N PHE A 60 12.67 -1.03 10.38
CA PHE A 60 12.96 -0.74 11.77
C PHE A 60 12.79 0.74 12.10
N THR A 61 12.22 1.02 13.25
CA THR A 61 12.09 2.36 13.83
C THR A 61 12.75 2.37 15.21
N PRO A 62 13.64 3.34 15.52
CA PRO A 62 14.19 3.47 16.84
C PRO A 62 13.11 3.58 17.92
N MET A 63 13.26 2.87 19.03
CA MET A 63 12.29 2.87 20.14
C MET A 63 12.03 4.27 20.67
N GLU A 64 13.06 5.14 20.70
CA GLU A 64 12.89 6.54 21.08
C GLU A 64 11.78 7.26 20.28
N ASN A 65 11.72 7.03 18.96
CA ASN A 65 10.67 7.62 18.12
C ASN A 65 9.29 7.01 18.42
N VAL A 66 9.24 5.72 18.70
CA VAL A 66 8.00 5.03 19.06
C VAL A 66 7.47 5.57 20.40
N GLU A 67 8.34 5.74 21.38
CA GLU A 67 8.00 6.27 22.69
C GLU A 67 7.55 7.74 22.64
N LYS A 68 8.23 8.57 21.83
CA LYS A 68 7.79 9.96 21.58
C LYS A 68 6.42 10.00 20.95
N THR A 69 6.15 9.12 19.98
CA THR A 69 4.82 9.00 19.37
C THR A 69 3.79 8.53 20.38
N ALA A 70 4.14 7.55 21.21
CA ALA A 70 3.24 7.10 22.28
C ALA A 70 2.91 8.24 23.25
N ALA A 71 3.90 9.06 23.64
CA ALA A 71 3.65 10.25 24.48
C ALA A 71 2.73 11.26 23.79
N LEU A 72 2.90 11.50 22.49
CA LEU A 72 2.03 12.35 21.70
C LEU A 72 0.58 11.83 21.66
N LEU A 73 0.39 10.54 21.39
CA LEU A 73 -0.95 9.93 21.37
C LEU A 73 -1.65 10.04 22.74
N ARG A 74 -0.92 9.91 23.84
CA ARG A 74 -1.47 10.17 25.18
C ARG A 74 -1.92 11.62 25.33
N SER A 75 -1.20 12.58 24.77
CA SER A 75 -1.60 14.00 24.79
C SER A 75 -2.87 14.26 23.97
N TRP A 76 -3.19 13.38 23.00
CA TRP A 76 -4.47 13.41 22.27
C TRP A 76 -5.60 12.68 23.03
N GLY A 77 -5.33 12.18 24.23
CA GLY A 77 -6.30 11.43 25.04
C GLY A 77 -6.45 9.96 24.66
N LEU A 78 -5.51 9.40 23.88
CA LEU A 78 -5.54 8.02 23.43
C LEU A 78 -4.61 7.14 24.27
N GLU A 79 -4.81 5.81 24.24
CA GLU A 79 -3.97 4.82 24.91
C GLU A 79 -3.09 4.09 23.88
N PRO A 80 -1.81 4.48 23.70
CA PRO A 80 -0.91 3.76 22.80
C PRO A 80 -0.48 2.41 23.38
N VAL A 81 -0.51 1.39 22.54
CA VAL A 81 0.03 0.05 22.83
C VAL A 81 1.07 -0.31 21.76
N ILE A 82 2.23 -0.76 22.20
CA ILE A 82 3.35 -1.06 21.30
C ILE A 82 3.30 -2.54 20.93
N GLY A 83 3.42 -2.83 19.63
CA GLY A 83 3.43 -4.19 19.10
C GLY A 83 4.58 -5.03 19.69
N PRO A 84 4.34 -6.33 19.95
CA PRO A 84 5.30 -7.20 20.63
C PRO A 84 6.68 -7.29 19.96
N ASN A 85 6.75 -7.12 18.64
CA ASN A 85 7.99 -7.23 17.87
C ASN A 85 8.60 -5.88 17.49
N VAL A 86 7.98 -4.77 17.89
CA VAL A 86 8.51 -3.43 17.64
C VAL A 86 9.86 -3.25 18.32
N GLY A 87 10.82 -2.65 17.60
CA GLY A 87 12.20 -2.49 18.07
C GLY A 87 13.14 -3.59 17.59
N LYS A 88 12.62 -4.72 17.08
CA LYS A 88 13.48 -5.72 16.43
C LYS A 88 14.06 -5.20 15.13
N LYS A 89 15.26 -5.68 14.80
CA LYS A 89 15.97 -5.31 13.57
C LYS A 89 16.65 -6.53 12.98
N VAL A 90 16.34 -6.81 11.71
CA VAL A 90 16.87 -7.94 10.94
C VAL A 90 17.42 -7.42 9.60
N ASP A 91 18.51 -8.01 9.14
CA ASP A 91 19.17 -7.68 7.85
C ASP A 91 19.45 -6.17 7.69
N GLY A 92 19.77 -5.52 8.78
CA GLY A 92 20.14 -4.12 8.84
C GLY A 92 18.99 -3.11 8.72
N GLN A 93 17.83 -3.49 8.19
CA GLN A 93 16.75 -2.55 7.88
C GLN A 93 15.34 -3.00 8.33
N TYR A 94 14.99 -4.27 8.22
CA TYR A 94 13.63 -4.75 8.52
C TYR A 94 13.32 -4.71 10.02
N ALA A 95 12.06 -4.49 10.34
CA ALA A 95 11.56 -4.50 11.71
C ALA A 95 11.22 -5.94 12.19
N GLY A 96 12.20 -6.82 12.15
CA GLY A 96 12.03 -8.25 12.42
C GLY A 96 11.83 -9.09 11.16
N THR A 97 11.62 -10.38 11.34
CA THR A 97 11.30 -11.35 10.28
C THR A 97 9.92 -11.06 9.66
N VAL A 98 9.61 -11.69 8.54
CA VAL A 98 8.28 -11.59 7.92
C VAL A 98 7.20 -12.05 8.91
N ASP A 99 7.42 -13.20 9.57
CA ASP A 99 6.47 -13.77 10.53
C ASP A 99 6.22 -12.85 11.73
N GLU A 100 7.26 -12.21 12.25
CA GLU A 100 7.15 -11.26 13.36
C GLU A 100 6.33 -10.03 12.95
N ARG A 101 6.56 -9.48 11.75
CA ARG A 101 5.80 -8.35 11.22
C ARG A 101 4.33 -8.70 10.95
N VAL A 102 4.06 -9.90 10.42
CA VAL A 102 2.71 -10.44 10.25
C VAL A 102 2.02 -10.63 11.60
N SER A 103 2.74 -11.19 12.58
CA SER A 103 2.16 -11.42 13.92
C SER A 103 1.75 -10.13 14.61
N ASP A 104 2.50 -9.04 14.45
CA ASP A 104 2.13 -7.73 15.00
C ASP A 104 0.88 -7.15 14.32
N VAL A 105 0.75 -7.32 12.99
CA VAL A 105 -0.47 -6.91 12.28
C VAL A 105 -1.67 -7.72 12.79
N ARG A 106 -1.55 -9.05 12.89
CA ARG A 106 -2.62 -9.92 13.41
C ARG A 106 -2.99 -9.59 14.84
N TRP A 107 -2.01 -9.45 15.71
CA TRP A 107 -2.23 -9.05 17.10
C TRP A 107 -3.05 -7.76 17.18
N ALA A 108 -2.67 -6.75 16.39
CA ALA A 108 -3.40 -5.48 16.38
C ALA A 108 -4.82 -5.60 15.82
N LEU A 109 -5.05 -6.52 14.87
CA LEU A 109 -6.38 -6.79 14.31
C LEU A 109 -7.26 -7.60 15.27
N GLU A 110 -6.70 -8.63 15.91
CA GLU A 110 -7.44 -9.59 16.75
C GLU A 110 -7.82 -9.02 18.12
N ASP A 111 -7.01 -8.12 18.69
CA ASP A 111 -7.34 -7.49 19.97
C ASP A 111 -8.54 -6.52 19.82
N PRO A 112 -9.73 -6.85 20.36
CA PRO A 112 -10.93 -6.04 20.18
C PRO A 112 -10.85 -4.68 20.88
N THR A 113 -9.89 -4.49 21.79
CA THR A 113 -9.69 -3.23 22.51
C THR A 113 -8.92 -2.21 21.67
N ILE A 114 -8.14 -2.63 20.67
CA ILE A 114 -7.44 -1.76 19.73
C ILE A 114 -8.42 -1.21 18.70
N LYS A 115 -8.45 0.11 18.53
CA LYS A 115 -9.36 0.81 17.61
C LYS A 115 -8.66 1.37 16.37
N ALA A 116 -7.37 1.63 16.46
CA ALA A 116 -6.55 2.07 15.33
C ALA A 116 -5.15 1.48 15.38
N ILE A 117 -4.49 1.46 14.23
CA ILE A 117 -3.15 0.97 14.01
C ILE A 117 -2.36 2.09 13.31
N ILE A 118 -1.30 2.58 13.93
CA ILE A 118 -0.37 3.52 13.30
C ILE A 118 0.93 2.79 13.00
N CYS A 119 1.32 2.78 11.72
CA CYS A 119 2.58 2.21 11.30
C CYS A 119 3.75 3.13 11.72
N ASN A 120 4.80 2.55 12.26
CA ASN A 120 5.93 3.32 12.76
C ASN A 120 6.76 3.94 11.62
N ARG A 121 6.93 3.21 10.53
CA ARG A 121 7.72 3.65 9.38
C ARG A 121 7.38 2.84 8.13
N GLY A 122 7.56 3.47 6.96
CA GLY A 122 7.65 2.79 5.67
C GLY A 122 9.05 2.22 5.41
N GLY A 123 9.47 2.21 4.18
CA GLY A 123 10.73 1.65 3.70
C GLY A 123 10.48 0.58 2.66
N TYR A 124 10.70 -0.67 3.01
CA TYR A 124 10.39 -1.83 2.17
C TYR A 124 10.04 -3.05 3.02
N GLY A 125 9.13 -3.88 2.54
CA GLY A 125 8.86 -5.20 3.13
C GLY A 125 7.39 -5.54 3.30
N THR A 126 6.45 -4.59 3.18
CA THR A 126 5.02 -4.92 3.29
C THR A 126 4.52 -5.81 2.17
N ILE A 127 5.14 -5.76 0.99
CA ILE A 127 4.85 -6.69 -0.11
C ILE A 127 5.11 -8.16 0.29
N GLN A 128 6.03 -8.43 1.21
CA GLN A 128 6.32 -9.77 1.72
C GLN A 128 5.20 -10.31 2.63
N LEU A 129 4.29 -9.44 3.08
CA LEU A 129 3.15 -9.81 3.93
C LEU A 129 1.94 -10.26 3.10
N ILE A 130 1.94 -9.98 1.77
CA ILE A 130 0.88 -10.44 0.85
C ILE A 130 0.86 -11.98 0.86
N GLY A 131 -0.34 -12.55 0.96
CA GLY A 131 -0.54 -14.00 1.04
C GLY A 131 -0.43 -14.57 2.45
N GLN A 132 0.15 -13.84 3.41
CA GLN A 132 0.14 -14.22 4.81
C GLN A 132 -1.02 -13.57 5.62
N LEU A 133 -1.53 -12.45 5.13
CA LEU A 133 -2.72 -11.78 5.67
C LEU A 133 -3.91 -12.06 4.76
N SER A 134 -4.96 -12.70 5.26
CA SER A 134 -6.15 -12.94 4.47
C SER A 134 -7.09 -11.73 4.44
N LEU A 135 -7.80 -11.53 3.33
CA LEU A 135 -8.82 -10.48 3.24
C LEU A 135 -9.95 -10.68 4.27
N ALA A 136 -10.20 -11.94 4.67
CA ALA A 136 -11.21 -12.27 5.67
C ALA A 136 -10.81 -11.77 7.07
N GLU A 137 -9.54 -11.94 7.48
CA GLU A 137 -9.02 -11.40 8.75
C GLU A 137 -9.15 -9.87 8.79
N LEU A 138 -8.74 -9.20 7.72
CA LEU A 138 -8.81 -7.73 7.62
C LEU A 138 -10.26 -7.21 7.69
N LYS A 139 -11.19 -7.93 7.05
CA LYS A 139 -12.62 -7.58 7.04
C LYS A 139 -13.32 -7.83 8.37
N ALA A 140 -12.90 -8.87 9.11
CA ALA A 140 -13.55 -9.29 10.34
C ALA A 140 -13.43 -8.26 11.47
N SER A 141 -12.38 -7.43 11.43
CA SER A 141 -12.11 -6.41 12.47
C SER A 141 -11.72 -5.07 11.82
N PRO A 142 -12.69 -4.31 11.30
CA PRO A 142 -12.40 -3.03 10.66
C PRO A 142 -11.80 -2.05 11.65
N LYS A 143 -10.54 -1.64 11.42
CA LYS A 143 -9.81 -0.67 12.22
C LYS A 143 -9.13 0.33 11.30
N TRP A 144 -8.95 1.55 11.80
CA TRP A 144 -8.11 2.52 11.10
C TRP A 144 -6.69 2.00 11.04
N LEU A 145 -6.13 1.88 9.84
CA LEU A 145 -4.70 1.68 9.62
C LEU A 145 -4.15 2.94 8.98
N VAL A 146 -3.11 3.50 9.59
CA VAL A 146 -2.49 4.75 9.20
C VAL A 146 -1.05 4.53 8.79
N GLY A 147 -0.67 5.09 7.66
CA GLY A 147 0.70 5.09 7.15
C GLY A 147 0.75 5.53 5.69
N PHE A 148 1.93 5.61 5.13
CA PHE A 148 2.17 5.95 3.71
C PHE A 148 3.43 5.25 3.18
N SER A 149 3.86 5.56 1.94
CA SER A 149 5.03 4.92 1.34
C SER A 149 4.83 3.41 1.18
N ASP A 150 5.71 2.56 1.71
CA ASP A 150 5.60 1.09 1.66
C ASP A 150 4.27 0.55 2.23
N ILE A 151 3.63 1.30 3.15
CA ILE A 151 2.31 0.94 3.71
C ILE A 151 1.19 0.94 2.66
N THR A 152 1.41 1.51 1.50
CA THR A 152 0.50 1.46 0.35
C THR A 152 0.03 0.03 0.03
N THR A 153 0.88 -0.97 0.22
CA THR A 153 0.50 -2.38 0.05
C THR A 153 -0.59 -2.81 1.04
N LEU A 154 -0.48 -2.40 2.31
CA LEU A 154 -1.50 -2.71 3.32
C LEU A 154 -2.80 -1.95 3.06
N HIS A 155 -2.73 -0.71 2.54
CA HIS A 155 -3.91 0.00 2.07
C HIS A 155 -4.61 -0.75 0.94
N GLY A 156 -3.85 -1.30 -0.01
CA GLY A 156 -4.38 -2.15 -1.08
C GLY A 156 -5.12 -3.38 -0.54
N LEU A 157 -4.51 -4.10 0.42
CA LEU A 157 -5.15 -5.25 1.09
C LEU A 157 -6.45 -4.85 1.81
N LEU A 158 -6.43 -3.75 2.58
CA LEU A 158 -7.62 -3.26 3.29
C LEU A 158 -8.73 -2.85 2.32
N THR A 159 -8.41 -2.11 1.27
CA THR A 159 -9.38 -1.75 0.23
C THR A 159 -10.01 -3.00 -0.40
N ARG A 160 -9.21 -4.03 -0.68
CA ARG A 160 -9.68 -5.33 -1.19
C ARG A 160 -10.54 -6.08 -0.18
N ALA A 161 -10.25 -5.95 1.10
CA ALA A 161 -11.06 -6.48 2.18
C ALA A 161 -12.36 -5.69 2.43
N GLY A 162 -12.50 -4.52 1.80
CA GLY A 162 -13.64 -3.64 1.99
C GLY A 162 -13.56 -2.81 3.26
N VAL A 163 -12.37 -2.37 3.66
CA VAL A 163 -12.13 -1.53 4.86
C VAL A 163 -11.39 -0.26 4.46
N MET A 164 -11.85 0.89 4.96
CA MET A 164 -11.17 2.17 4.76
C MET A 164 -9.91 2.25 5.62
N SER A 165 -8.89 2.95 5.09
CA SER A 165 -7.62 3.22 5.76
C SER A 165 -7.15 4.63 5.46
N VAL A 166 -6.11 5.10 6.15
CA VAL A 166 -5.63 6.48 6.07
C VAL A 166 -4.19 6.52 5.55
N HIS A 167 -4.01 7.04 4.34
CA HIS A 167 -2.70 7.46 3.86
C HIS A 167 -2.30 8.72 4.64
N GLY A 168 -1.49 8.55 5.67
CA GLY A 168 -1.22 9.58 6.66
C GLY A 168 0.07 9.40 7.44
N THR A 169 0.36 10.35 8.30
CA THR A 169 1.63 10.50 9.03
C THR A 169 1.94 9.27 9.92
N MET A 170 3.20 8.83 9.90
CA MET A 170 3.72 7.70 10.68
C MET A 170 4.55 8.16 11.88
N SER A 171 4.84 7.24 12.81
CA SER A 171 5.61 7.52 14.04
C SER A 171 6.93 8.25 13.79
N SER A 172 7.65 7.92 12.70
CA SER A 172 8.92 8.57 12.36
C SER A 172 8.79 10.10 12.14
N PHE A 173 7.59 10.56 11.81
CA PHE A 173 7.26 11.98 11.67
C PHE A 173 6.56 12.54 12.92
N LEU A 174 5.59 11.81 13.48
CA LEU A 174 4.89 12.18 14.71
C LEU A 174 5.85 12.39 15.90
N ALA A 175 6.94 11.63 15.97
CA ALA A 175 7.99 11.79 16.97
C ALA A 175 8.68 13.17 16.95
N LYS A 176 8.48 13.97 15.90
CA LYS A 176 8.99 15.35 15.79
C LYS A 176 8.08 16.39 16.46
N GLY A 177 6.95 15.95 17.04
CA GLY A 177 6.04 16.81 17.82
C GLY A 177 4.59 16.81 17.34
N GLY A 178 4.30 16.35 16.12
CA GLY A 178 2.93 16.18 15.61
C GLY A 178 2.07 17.44 15.56
N THR A 179 2.70 18.61 15.46
CA THR A 179 2.02 19.92 15.42
C THR A 179 1.93 20.49 13.99
N ASP A 180 2.52 19.81 13.03
CA ASP A 180 2.39 20.17 11.63
C ASP A 180 0.95 19.91 11.12
N GLU A 181 0.59 20.56 10.02
CA GLU A 181 -0.75 20.50 9.45
C GLU A 181 -1.17 19.06 9.14
N THR A 182 -0.29 18.26 8.54
CA THR A 182 -0.58 16.88 8.15
C THR A 182 -0.89 16.00 9.36
N SER A 183 -0.10 16.13 10.44
CA SER A 183 -0.32 15.41 11.70
C SER A 183 -1.62 15.84 12.37
N THR A 184 -1.94 17.15 12.32
CA THR A 184 -3.16 17.71 12.89
C THR A 184 -4.40 17.22 12.13
N LEU A 185 -4.39 17.30 10.80
CA LEU A 185 -5.50 16.81 9.96
C LEU A 185 -5.73 15.30 10.12
N MET A 186 -4.66 14.51 10.23
CA MET A 186 -4.76 13.07 10.51
C MET A 186 -5.41 12.81 11.88
N ARG A 187 -4.95 13.49 12.94
CA ARG A 187 -5.56 13.38 14.26
C ARG A 187 -7.03 13.71 14.21
N ASP A 188 -7.38 14.85 13.60
CA ASP A 188 -8.75 15.35 13.54
C ASP A 188 -9.66 14.40 12.77
N LEU A 189 -9.16 13.83 11.65
CA LEU A 189 -9.88 12.78 10.91
C LEU A 189 -10.16 11.56 11.80
N LEU A 190 -9.16 11.05 12.52
CA LEU A 190 -9.33 9.90 13.39
C LEU A 190 -10.33 10.15 14.52
N LEU A 191 -10.44 11.41 14.97
CA LEU A 191 -11.40 11.86 16.00
C LEU A 191 -12.76 12.31 15.43
N GLY A 192 -12.99 12.16 14.12
CA GLY A 192 -14.28 12.37 13.47
C GLY A 192 -14.46 13.69 12.73
N GLN A 193 -13.44 14.51 12.63
CA GLN A 193 -13.45 15.73 11.83
C GLN A 193 -12.92 15.45 10.42
N VAL A 194 -13.82 15.12 9.50
CA VAL A 194 -13.44 14.81 8.11
C VAL A 194 -12.92 16.08 7.43
N PRO A 195 -11.65 16.09 6.97
CA PRO A 195 -11.08 17.27 6.34
C PRO A 195 -11.68 17.52 4.96
N CYS A 196 -11.81 18.80 4.61
CA CYS A 196 -12.01 19.24 3.24
C CYS A 196 -10.74 19.93 2.79
N TYR A 197 -10.15 19.48 1.70
CA TYR A 197 -8.90 20.01 1.18
C TYR A 197 -9.19 20.98 0.03
N GLU A 198 -8.69 22.21 0.16
CA GLU A 198 -8.61 23.16 -0.94
C GLU A 198 -7.16 23.26 -1.39
N VAL A 199 -6.92 22.96 -2.66
CA VAL A 199 -5.58 23.02 -3.23
C VAL A 199 -5.48 24.10 -4.30
N PRO A 200 -4.34 24.79 -4.44
CA PRO A 200 -4.14 25.76 -5.51
C PRO A 200 -4.39 25.15 -6.88
N THR A 201 -5.03 25.92 -7.75
CA THR A 201 -5.25 25.49 -9.13
C THR A 201 -3.93 25.40 -9.88
N HIS A 202 -3.80 24.40 -10.74
CA HIS A 202 -2.65 24.24 -11.64
C HIS A 202 -3.12 24.25 -13.09
N LYS A 203 -2.26 24.72 -14.00
CA LYS A 203 -2.58 24.84 -15.44
C LYS A 203 -2.96 23.52 -16.13
N TYR A 204 -2.60 22.39 -15.52
CA TYR A 204 -2.94 21.06 -16.02
C TYR A 204 -4.17 20.45 -15.34
N ASN A 205 -4.79 21.15 -14.40
CA ASN A 205 -6.02 20.66 -13.80
C ASN A 205 -7.14 20.63 -14.84
N ILE A 206 -7.84 19.51 -14.88
CA ILE A 206 -9.06 19.35 -15.68
C ILE A 206 -10.23 19.66 -14.75
N GLN A 207 -11.03 20.66 -15.14
CA GLN A 207 -12.21 21.07 -14.38
C GLN A 207 -13.30 19.99 -14.46
N GLY A 208 -13.97 19.73 -13.35
CA GLY A 208 -15.06 18.75 -13.28
C GLY A 208 -15.33 18.27 -11.87
N HIS A 209 -16.27 17.34 -11.77
CA HIS A 209 -16.62 16.65 -10.53
C HIS A 209 -16.53 15.15 -10.77
N ALA A 210 -15.98 14.43 -9.83
CA ALA A 210 -15.93 12.98 -9.84
C ALA A 210 -16.19 12.44 -8.43
N SER A 211 -16.80 11.26 -8.36
CA SER A 211 -16.94 10.49 -7.13
C SER A 211 -16.58 9.04 -7.39
N GLY A 212 -15.99 8.38 -6.41
CA GLY A 212 -15.55 7.00 -6.55
C GLY A 212 -14.75 6.54 -5.33
N VAL A 213 -14.26 5.33 -5.40
CA VAL A 213 -13.40 4.76 -4.36
C VAL A 213 -11.97 5.29 -4.55
N LEU A 214 -11.46 5.97 -3.52
CA LEU A 214 -10.07 6.45 -3.51
C LEU A 214 -9.12 5.25 -3.35
N VAL A 215 -8.23 5.08 -4.32
CA VAL A 215 -7.19 4.04 -4.34
C VAL A 215 -5.87 4.65 -4.76
N GLY A 216 -4.77 4.05 -4.36
CA GLY A 216 -3.43 4.53 -4.75
C GLY A 216 -2.50 4.68 -3.55
N GLY A 217 -1.63 5.69 -3.61
CA GLY A 217 -0.56 6.00 -2.66
C GLY A 217 0.76 6.19 -3.38
N ASN A 218 1.86 5.69 -2.79
CA ASN A 218 3.17 5.71 -3.44
C ASN A 218 3.15 4.84 -4.70
N ILE A 219 3.42 5.44 -5.86
CA ILE A 219 3.21 4.77 -7.16
C ILE A 219 4.14 3.56 -7.33
N CYS A 220 5.40 3.66 -6.89
CA CYS A 220 6.36 2.57 -6.98
C CYS A 220 6.06 1.41 -6.03
N THR A 221 5.21 1.61 -5.03
CA THR A 221 4.68 0.56 -4.17
C THR A 221 3.31 0.06 -4.65
N PHE A 222 2.47 0.96 -5.19
CA PHE A 222 1.12 0.63 -5.63
C PHE A 222 1.09 -0.26 -6.88
N VAL A 223 1.87 0.10 -7.90
CA VAL A 223 1.87 -0.61 -9.19
C VAL A 223 2.35 -2.06 -9.08
N PRO A 224 3.40 -2.41 -8.30
CA PRO A 224 3.79 -3.81 -8.11
C PRO A 224 2.71 -4.71 -7.48
N ASN A 225 1.67 -4.14 -6.87
CA ASN A 225 0.55 -4.91 -6.33
C ASN A 225 -0.45 -5.39 -7.39
N LEU A 226 -0.36 -4.92 -8.64
CA LEU A 226 -1.25 -5.34 -9.73
C LEU A 226 -1.25 -6.86 -9.89
N GLY A 227 -2.43 -7.44 -10.02
CA GLY A 227 -2.64 -8.88 -10.11
C GLY A 227 -2.56 -9.65 -8.78
N SER A 228 -2.04 -9.02 -7.71
CA SER A 228 -1.94 -9.63 -6.39
C SER A 228 -3.25 -9.53 -5.58
N GLN A 229 -3.23 -10.07 -4.35
CA GLN A 229 -4.30 -9.92 -3.38
C GLN A 229 -4.50 -8.44 -2.94
N ALA A 230 -3.45 -7.62 -3.01
CA ALA A 230 -3.46 -6.19 -2.67
C ALA A 230 -3.85 -5.29 -3.86
N ASP A 231 -4.24 -5.85 -4.99
CA ASP A 231 -4.62 -5.10 -6.19
C ASP A 231 -5.95 -4.36 -6.02
N ALA A 232 -5.91 -3.16 -5.47
CA ALA A 232 -7.07 -2.29 -5.32
C ALA A 232 -7.63 -1.76 -6.65
N THR A 233 -6.90 -1.92 -7.77
CA THR A 233 -7.36 -1.45 -9.09
C THR A 233 -8.46 -2.31 -9.71
N LYS A 234 -8.78 -3.46 -9.13
CA LYS A 234 -9.89 -4.31 -9.58
C LYS A 234 -11.28 -3.70 -9.36
N GLY A 235 -11.36 -2.60 -8.63
CA GLY A 235 -12.61 -1.86 -8.40
C GLY A 235 -13.11 -1.11 -9.63
N LYS A 236 -14.39 -0.72 -9.57
CA LYS A 236 -15.05 0.22 -10.49
C LYS A 236 -15.06 1.62 -9.92
N ASP A 237 -15.24 2.61 -10.79
CA ASP A 237 -15.44 4.01 -10.40
C ASP A 237 -14.35 4.48 -9.43
N LEU A 238 -13.10 4.37 -9.87
CA LEU A 238 -11.93 4.68 -9.05
C LEU A 238 -11.60 6.18 -9.11
N ILE A 239 -11.16 6.72 -7.98
CA ILE A 239 -10.34 7.93 -7.90
C ILE A 239 -8.92 7.47 -7.61
N LEU A 240 -8.02 7.62 -8.57
CA LEU A 240 -6.63 7.23 -8.42
C LEU A 240 -5.84 8.38 -7.78
N PHE A 241 -5.26 8.14 -6.61
CA PHE A 241 -4.29 9.03 -5.96
C PHE A 241 -2.89 8.45 -6.11
N VAL A 242 -1.94 9.24 -6.59
CA VAL A 242 -0.53 8.83 -6.69
C VAL A 242 0.40 9.96 -6.23
N GLU A 243 1.42 9.56 -5.51
CA GLU A 243 2.52 10.40 -5.07
C GLU A 243 3.84 9.63 -5.21
N GLU A 244 4.97 10.33 -5.19
CA GLU A 244 6.30 9.70 -5.20
C GLU A 244 7.36 10.63 -4.64
N VAL A 245 8.38 10.04 -4.01
CA VAL A 245 9.48 10.78 -3.39
C VAL A 245 10.82 10.24 -3.90
N GLU A 246 11.66 11.14 -4.45
CA GLU A 246 13.05 10.84 -4.87
C GLU A 246 13.15 9.71 -5.92
N GLU A 247 12.23 9.69 -6.89
CA GLU A 247 12.24 8.70 -7.96
C GLU A 247 12.52 9.36 -9.31
N SER A 248 13.15 8.60 -10.22
CA SER A 248 13.46 9.07 -11.56
C SER A 248 12.22 9.23 -12.45
N MET A 249 12.19 10.28 -13.29
CA MET A 249 11.08 10.55 -14.21
C MET A 249 10.75 9.35 -15.10
N HIS A 250 11.77 8.64 -15.60
CA HIS A 250 11.54 7.48 -16.47
C HIS A 250 10.91 6.30 -15.73
N ASN A 251 11.12 6.17 -14.42
CA ASN A 251 10.47 5.14 -13.62
C ASN A 251 9.01 5.51 -13.37
N ILE A 252 8.72 6.78 -13.06
CA ILE A 252 7.34 7.29 -12.93
C ILE A 252 6.57 7.09 -14.24
N ASP A 253 7.18 7.46 -15.41
CA ASP A 253 6.56 7.22 -16.73
C ASP A 253 6.26 5.73 -16.94
N ARG A 254 7.19 4.85 -16.56
CA ARG A 254 6.99 3.40 -16.65
C ARG A 254 5.80 2.94 -15.81
N GLN A 255 5.70 3.38 -14.55
CA GLN A 255 4.59 3.01 -13.66
C GLN A 255 3.25 3.48 -14.23
N MET A 256 3.17 4.73 -14.72
CA MET A 256 1.95 5.26 -15.35
C MET A 256 1.58 4.50 -16.62
N ARG A 257 2.56 4.08 -17.43
CA ARG A 257 2.30 3.23 -18.62
C ARG A 257 1.80 1.84 -18.23
N ILE A 258 2.33 1.24 -17.17
CA ILE A 258 1.83 -0.04 -16.65
C ILE A 258 0.36 0.10 -16.24
N LEU A 259 0.00 1.15 -15.51
CA LEU A 259 -1.40 1.42 -15.16
C LEU A 259 -2.29 1.56 -16.40
N LYS A 260 -1.82 2.29 -17.43
CA LYS A 260 -2.53 2.44 -18.69
C LYS A 260 -2.71 1.12 -19.42
N MET A 261 -1.63 0.35 -19.61
CA MET A 261 -1.65 -0.93 -20.32
C MET A 261 -2.56 -1.97 -19.64
N ASN A 262 -2.71 -1.87 -18.32
CA ASN A 262 -3.63 -2.71 -17.54
C ASN A 262 -5.06 -2.15 -17.48
N GLY A 263 -5.39 -1.11 -18.25
CA GLY A 263 -6.71 -0.50 -18.32
C GLY A 263 -7.16 0.14 -17.01
N VAL A 264 -6.23 0.44 -16.09
CA VAL A 264 -6.57 1.06 -14.80
C VAL A 264 -7.07 2.48 -15.02
N LEU A 265 -6.37 3.25 -15.87
CA LEU A 265 -6.73 4.65 -16.14
C LEU A 265 -8.12 4.77 -16.80
N ASP A 266 -8.53 3.78 -17.58
CA ASP A 266 -9.83 3.76 -18.25
C ASP A 266 -11.00 3.53 -17.27
N ARG A 267 -10.69 2.98 -16.09
CA ARG A 267 -11.67 2.78 -14.99
C ARG A 267 -11.71 3.92 -13.99
N CYS A 268 -10.79 4.89 -14.11
CA CYS A 268 -10.75 6.04 -13.21
C CYS A 268 -11.80 7.09 -13.60
N LYS A 269 -12.56 7.55 -12.62
CA LYS A 269 -13.43 8.73 -12.73
C LYS A 269 -12.66 10.04 -12.48
N GLY A 270 -11.54 9.95 -11.78
CA GLY A 270 -10.65 11.06 -11.53
C GLY A 270 -9.26 10.57 -11.13
N ILE A 271 -8.28 11.44 -11.28
CA ILE A 271 -6.89 11.22 -10.87
C ILE A 271 -6.46 12.40 -10.03
N VAL A 272 -5.90 12.13 -8.86
CA VAL A 272 -5.29 13.12 -7.97
C VAL A 272 -3.79 12.87 -7.96
N LEU A 273 -3.03 13.86 -8.42
CA LEU A 273 -1.57 13.85 -8.35
C LEU A 273 -1.15 14.55 -7.05
N GLY A 274 -0.52 13.82 -6.17
CA GLY A 274 0.14 14.34 -4.98
C GLY A 274 1.50 14.94 -5.28
N GLY A 275 2.33 15.10 -4.25
CA GLY A 275 3.71 15.52 -4.44
C GLY A 275 4.50 14.48 -5.22
N ILE A 276 5.26 14.91 -6.20
CA ILE A 276 6.23 14.10 -6.92
C ILE A 276 7.56 14.84 -6.86
N SER A 277 8.56 14.25 -6.20
CA SER A 277 9.94 14.74 -6.21
C SER A 277 10.84 13.79 -7.02
N LEU A 278 11.84 14.40 -7.72
CA LEU A 278 12.80 13.70 -8.56
C LEU A 278 14.17 13.66 -7.91
#